data_d3efc8d16bc3252d45076792ad5b7f56
#
_entry.id   d3efc8d16bc3252d45076792ad5b7f56
#
_cell.length_a   1.000
_cell.length_b   1.000
_cell.length_c   1.000
_cell.angle_alpha   90.00
_cell.angle_beta   90.00
_cell.angle_gamma   90.00
#
_symmetry.space_group_name_H-M   'P 1'
#
loop_
_entity.id
_entity.type
_entity.pdbx_description
1 polymer ?
#
loop_
_entity_poly.entity_id
_entity_poly.type
_entity_poly.pdbx_seq_one_letter_code
_entity_poly.pdbx_strand_id
1 'polypeptide(L)'
;MEVKNHLKNHLKNISGWLTSRKLVVFSVDDYGNVRLASKNAFKELKNQNIPFISHFDRLDTLETRLDLEELFRVLSSVKDQHGKSAVFTPYALPCNIDFDAMAENVFKEYAYELIPETYEKLALKDPNAYKGAWQLWKEGIERGLLKPQFHGREHFNLNIFKELLDKGNENLLIVLKQFSYVSIPEHDNYSQKWTAAYSFDDVKETENYLANVADGLKCFKEVYGYPSKSFTPPAQQFPLHLEKELINLGVEYIDRPRRLQRHLGSGKYLLEKHKLGGGDKIKEIVRNVVFEPTDERGFNWVDYSFKQVEAAFRMHKPANISSHRVNFCGHIDPKNRALGLSALRELLHRIVKRWPDVEFISADELGEIITNKIQ
;
A
#
# COMPACT_ATOMS: atom_id res chain seq x y z
N MET A 1 -14.91 0.76 27.72
CA MET A 1 -14.29 0.51 26.39
C MET A 1 -12.91 1.17 26.26
N GLU A 2 -12.73 2.42 26.70
CA GLU A 2 -11.43 3.15 26.60
C GLU A 2 -10.27 2.49 27.35
N VAL A 3 -10.45 2.02 28.59
CA VAL A 3 -9.39 1.37 29.39
C VAL A 3 -8.87 0.10 28.70
N LYS A 4 -9.75 -0.71 28.09
CA LYS A 4 -9.34 -1.91 27.33
C LYS A 4 -8.52 -1.55 26.10
N ASN A 5 -8.91 -0.49 25.38
CA ASN A 5 -8.18 -0.02 24.21
C ASN A 5 -6.80 0.59 24.59
N HIS A 6 -6.77 1.33 25.70
CA HIS A 6 -5.52 1.88 26.23
C HIS A 6 -4.52 0.77 26.57
N LEU A 7 -4.94 -0.25 27.34
CA LEU A 7 -4.10 -1.40 27.69
C LEU A 7 -3.63 -2.15 26.43
N LYS A 8 -4.54 -2.39 25.47
CA LYS A 8 -4.22 -3.07 24.20
C LYS A 8 -3.17 -2.31 23.38
N ASN A 9 -3.24 -0.97 23.36
CA ASN A 9 -2.27 -0.13 22.66
C ASN A 9 -0.87 -0.20 23.27
N HIS A 10 -0.75 -0.37 24.59
CA HIS A 10 0.54 -0.60 25.24
C HIS A 10 1.06 -2.02 25.04
N LEU A 11 0.21 -3.02 25.20
CA LEU A 11 0.59 -4.44 25.06
C LEU A 11 1.14 -4.78 23.66
N LYS A 12 0.66 -4.12 22.61
CA LYS A 12 1.20 -4.33 21.27
C LYS A 12 2.63 -3.80 21.07
N ASN A 13 3.10 -2.92 21.95
CA ASN A 13 4.41 -2.27 21.90
C ASN A 13 5.43 -2.85 22.89
N ILE A 14 5.13 -3.93 23.62
CA ILE A 14 6.06 -4.50 24.63
C ILE A 14 7.33 -5.08 24.00
N SER A 15 7.20 -5.77 22.85
CA SER A 15 8.30 -6.49 22.20
C SER A 15 8.88 -5.75 21.01
N GLY A 16 10.12 -6.10 20.62
CA GLY A 16 10.80 -5.59 19.45
C GLY A 16 11.78 -4.45 19.76
N TRP A 17 12.40 -3.91 18.73
CA TRP A 17 13.43 -2.88 18.80
C TRP A 17 12.95 -1.62 19.54
N LEU A 18 13.84 -0.97 20.28
CA LEU A 18 13.55 0.18 21.13
C LEU A 18 14.37 1.40 20.70
N THR A 19 13.78 2.59 20.87
CA THR A 19 14.45 3.87 20.63
C THR A 19 13.92 4.94 21.58
N SER A 20 14.79 5.87 22.00
CA SER A 20 14.39 7.08 22.71
C SER A 20 13.89 8.18 21.76
N ARG A 21 14.25 8.09 20.46
CA ARG A 21 13.82 9.04 19.43
C ARG A 21 12.32 8.85 19.13
N LYS A 22 11.65 9.95 18.85
CA LYS A 22 10.21 9.94 18.49
C LYS A 22 10.05 9.88 16.97
N LEU A 23 10.34 8.72 16.41
CA LEU A 23 10.26 8.48 14.98
C LEU A 23 8.81 8.23 14.54
N VAL A 24 8.37 8.92 13.49
CA VAL A 24 7.06 8.72 12.85
C VAL A 24 7.26 8.30 11.40
N VAL A 25 6.67 7.17 11.04
CA VAL A 25 6.66 6.61 9.69
C VAL A 25 5.22 6.51 9.22
N PHE A 26 4.94 6.94 7.99
CA PHE A 26 3.67 6.68 7.33
C PHE A 26 3.88 5.63 6.24
N SER A 27 3.48 4.40 6.51
CA SER A 27 3.47 3.28 5.56
C SER A 27 2.10 3.23 4.89
N VAL A 28 2.02 3.61 3.61
CA VAL A 28 0.75 3.80 2.91
C VAL A 28 0.69 2.88 1.69
N ASP A 29 -0.22 1.91 1.72
CA ASP A 29 -0.32 0.86 0.71
C ASP A 29 -1.12 1.29 -0.54
N ASP A 30 -1.06 0.48 -1.58
CA ASP A 30 -1.86 0.46 -2.81
C ASP A 30 -1.55 1.56 -3.84
N TYR A 31 -0.43 2.27 -3.73
CA TYR A 31 -0.04 3.26 -4.74
C TYR A 31 0.36 2.60 -6.08
N GLY A 32 0.17 3.31 -7.18
CA GLY A 32 0.72 2.93 -8.48
C GLY A 32 -0.11 1.94 -9.31
N ASN A 33 -1.43 1.86 -9.12
CA ASN A 33 -2.31 1.03 -9.96
C ASN A 33 -3.67 1.69 -10.23
N VAL A 34 -4.38 1.22 -11.25
CA VAL A 34 -5.75 1.64 -11.60
C VAL A 34 -6.73 0.58 -11.11
N ARG A 35 -7.17 0.66 -9.84
CA ARG A 35 -8.18 -0.28 -9.32
C ARG A 35 -9.56 0.02 -9.90
N LEU A 36 -10.00 1.27 -9.84
CA LEU A 36 -11.21 1.78 -10.47
C LEU A 36 -10.86 3.00 -11.33
N ALA A 37 -11.14 2.94 -12.63
CA ALA A 37 -10.63 3.94 -13.56
C ALA A 37 -11.30 5.31 -13.44
N SER A 38 -12.63 5.36 -13.24
CA SER A 38 -13.37 6.63 -13.27
C SER A 38 -14.79 6.51 -12.71
N LYS A 39 -15.47 7.68 -12.54
CA LYS A 39 -16.89 7.74 -12.20
C LYS A 39 -17.77 7.03 -13.23
N ASN A 40 -17.41 7.10 -14.52
CA ASN A 40 -18.14 6.41 -15.57
C ASN A 40 -17.94 4.91 -15.45
N ALA A 41 -16.71 4.44 -15.26
CA ALA A 41 -16.43 3.03 -14.99
C ALA A 41 -17.24 2.51 -13.79
N PHE A 42 -17.28 3.26 -12.68
CA PHE A 42 -18.09 2.91 -11.51
C PHE A 42 -19.59 2.72 -11.88
N LYS A 43 -20.16 3.65 -12.64
CA LYS A 43 -21.57 3.58 -13.07
C LYS A 43 -21.83 2.37 -13.97
N GLU A 44 -20.96 2.15 -14.97
CA GLU A 44 -21.10 1.04 -15.91
C GLU A 44 -20.95 -0.31 -15.21
N LEU A 45 -19.96 -0.48 -14.35
CA LEU A 45 -19.78 -1.70 -13.56
C LEU A 45 -20.99 -1.97 -12.65
N LYS A 46 -21.56 -0.93 -12.04
CA LYS A 46 -22.78 -1.04 -11.24
C LYS A 46 -23.99 -1.44 -12.09
N ASN A 47 -24.15 -0.87 -13.29
CA ASN A 47 -25.23 -1.23 -14.24
C ASN A 47 -25.11 -2.68 -14.70
N GLN A 48 -23.90 -3.21 -14.80
CA GLN A 48 -23.59 -4.60 -15.14
C GLN A 48 -23.65 -5.55 -13.92
N ASN A 49 -24.13 -5.08 -12.76
CA ASN A 49 -24.23 -5.84 -11.51
C ASN A 49 -22.89 -6.38 -10.97
N ILE A 50 -21.75 -5.76 -11.32
CA ILE A 50 -20.47 -6.10 -10.70
C ILE A 50 -20.52 -5.70 -9.22
N PRO A 51 -20.22 -6.61 -8.27
CA PRO A 51 -20.27 -6.32 -6.86
C PRO A 51 -19.10 -5.44 -6.43
N PHE A 52 -19.38 -4.40 -5.65
CA PHE A 52 -18.38 -3.59 -4.96
C PHE A 52 -18.37 -3.98 -3.48
N ILE A 53 -17.49 -4.91 -3.11
CA ILE A 53 -17.50 -5.53 -1.78
C ILE A 53 -16.83 -4.69 -0.69
N SER A 54 -16.01 -3.72 -1.10
CA SER A 54 -15.27 -2.87 -0.17
C SER A 54 -15.29 -1.40 -0.59
N HIS A 55 -14.89 -0.50 0.32
CA HIS A 55 -14.68 0.90 -0.03
C HIS A 55 -13.51 1.09 -1.00
N PHE A 56 -12.53 0.18 -1.01
CA PHE A 56 -11.45 0.16 -2.00
C PHE A 56 -12.01 0.00 -3.42
N ASP A 57 -12.92 -0.95 -3.64
CA ASP A 57 -13.52 -1.15 -4.97
C ASP A 57 -14.36 0.04 -5.43
N ARG A 58 -14.90 0.82 -4.47
CA ARG A 58 -15.76 1.98 -4.77
C ARG A 58 -15.00 3.29 -4.97
N LEU A 59 -13.87 3.48 -4.34
CA LEU A 59 -13.22 4.79 -4.20
C LEU A 59 -11.74 4.82 -4.58
N ASP A 60 -11.06 3.66 -4.62
CA ASP A 60 -9.63 3.61 -4.87
C ASP A 60 -9.31 3.77 -6.36
N THR A 61 -8.61 4.85 -6.69
CA THR A 61 -8.20 5.20 -8.06
C THR A 61 -6.70 5.47 -8.09
N LEU A 62 -6.11 5.45 -9.29
CA LEU A 62 -4.77 6.01 -9.46
C LEU A 62 -4.79 7.51 -9.05
N GLU A 63 -3.73 7.97 -8.42
CA GLU A 63 -3.62 9.33 -7.88
C GLU A 63 -3.71 10.36 -9.01
N THR A 64 -4.68 11.25 -8.91
CA THR A 64 -4.78 12.40 -9.82
C THR A 64 -3.76 13.47 -9.46
N ARG A 65 -3.54 14.41 -10.38
CA ARG A 65 -2.72 15.60 -10.11
C ARG A 65 -3.19 16.33 -8.84
N LEU A 66 -4.49 16.51 -8.69
CA LEU A 66 -5.06 17.20 -7.54
C LEU A 66 -4.92 16.43 -6.23
N ASP A 67 -4.98 15.08 -6.26
CA ASP A 67 -4.73 14.25 -5.08
C ASP A 67 -3.30 14.47 -4.55
N LEU A 68 -2.31 14.48 -5.44
CA LEU A 68 -0.91 14.71 -5.09
C LEU A 68 -0.65 16.15 -4.62
N GLU A 69 -1.17 17.16 -5.31
CA GLU A 69 -1.03 18.57 -4.91
C GLU A 69 -1.57 18.82 -3.50
N GLU A 70 -2.76 18.32 -3.21
CA GLU A 70 -3.40 18.48 -1.90
C GLU A 70 -2.65 17.69 -0.81
N LEU A 71 -2.21 16.47 -1.11
CA LEU A 71 -1.38 15.67 -0.19
C LEU A 71 -0.08 16.42 0.15
N PHE A 72 0.62 16.97 -0.84
CA PHE A 72 1.88 17.71 -0.62
C PHE A 72 1.68 18.96 0.23
N ARG A 73 0.54 19.67 0.07
CA ARG A 73 0.20 20.80 0.95
C ARG A 73 0.04 20.35 2.40
N VAL A 74 -0.58 19.18 2.62
CA VAL A 74 -0.77 18.66 3.97
C VAL A 74 0.56 18.20 4.58
N LEU A 75 1.36 17.40 3.86
CA LEU A 75 2.66 16.94 4.35
C LEU A 75 3.62 18.09 4.65
N SER A 76 3.58 19.16 3.83
CA SER A 76 4.43 20.36 4.01
C SER A 76 3.92 21.32 5.09
N SER A 77 2.71 21.10 5.63
CA SER A 77 2.10 22.00 6.63
C SER A 77 2.72 21.89 8.02
N VAL A 78 3.54 20.88 8.26
CA VAL A 78 4.26 20.66 9.50
C VAL A 78 5.75 20.46 9.24
N LYS A 79 6.56 20.70 10.27
CA LYS A 79 7.99 20.45 10.27
C LYS A 79 8.37 19.66 11.54
N ASP A 80 9.29 18.74 11.39
CA ASP A 80 9.90 18.03 12.50
C ASP A 80 11.02 18.85 13.15
N GLN A 81 11.71 18.29 14.18
CA GLN A 81 12.80 18.96 14.87
C GLN A 81 13.99 19.35 13.97
N HIS A 82 14.12 18.72 12.80
CA HIS A 82 15.20 18.99 11.84
C HIS A 82 14.73 19.89 10.69
N GLY A 83 13.49 20.41 10.75
CA GLY A 83 12.89 21.24 9.70
C GLY A 83 12.42 20.44 8.48
N LYS A 84 12.39 19.10 8.54
CA LYS A 84 11.86 18.25 7.47
C LYS A 84 10.34 18.21 7.52
N SER A 85 9.70 18.16 6.35
CA SER A 85 8.26 17.90 6.22
C SER A 85 7.91 16.48 6.62
N ALA A 86 6.63 16.22 6.91
CA ALA A 86 6.16 14.84 7.00
C ALA A 86 6.39 14.11 5.66
N VAL A 87 6.78 12.84 5.74
CA VAL A 87 7.06 11.99 4.57
C VAL A 87 6.11 10.79 4.55
N PHE A 88 5.58 10.47 3.39
CA PHE A 88 4.91 9.20 3.14
C PHE A 88 5.90 8.20 2.55
N THR A 89 5.79 6.96 2.96
CA THR A 89 6.33 5.80 2.26
C THR A 89 5.19 5.14 1.51
N PRO A 90 4.92 5.52 0.24
CA PRO A 90 4.02 4.77 -0.61
C PRO A 90 4.60 3.36 -0.82
N TYR A 91 3.89 2.32 -0.38
CA TYR A 91 4.14 0.99 -0.91
C TYR A 91 3.46 0.93 -2.27
N ALA A 92 4.30 0.92 -3.31
CA ALA A 92 3.89 1.21 -4.67
C ALA A 92 4.14 0.05 -5.63
N LEU A 93 3.21 -0.12 -6.55
CA LEU A 93 3.30 -1.01 -7.68
C LEU A 93 3.95 -0.24 -8.83
N PRO A 94 5.02 -0.74 -9.44
CA PRO A 94 5.67 -0.07 -10.56
C PRO A 94 4.95 -0.29 -11.89
N CYS A 95 4.00 -1.24 -11.93
CA CYS A 95 3.28 -1.66 -13.13
C CYS A 95 1.77 -1.61 -12.93
N ASN A 96 1.08 -1.46 -14.03
CA ASN A 96 -0.38 -1.55 -14.13
C ASN A 96 -0.76 -2.50 -15.27
N ILE A 97 -2.00 -2.97 -15.31
CA ILE A 97 -2.54 -3.69 -16.47
C ILE A 97 -2.45 -2.76 -17.69
N ASP A 98 -1.86 -3.24 -18.80
CA ASP A 98 -1.98 -2.58 -20.09
C ASP A 98 -3.32 -2.94 -20.72
N PHE A 99 -4.34 -2.17 -20.36
CA PHE A 99 -5.70 -2.40 -20.82
C PHE A 99 -5.84 -2.25 -22.35
N ASP A 100 -5.05 -1.36 -22.97
CA ASP A 100 -5.09 -1.12 -24.40
C ASP A 100 -4.48 -2.32 -25.15
N ALA A 101 -3.32 -2.82 -24.76
CA ALA A 101 -2.73 -4.04 -25.33
C ALA A 101 -3.60 -5.28 -25.09
N MET A 102 -4.24 -5.40 -23.91
CA MET A 102 -5.18 -6.48 -23.66
C MET A 102 -6.43 -6.39 -24.54
N ALA A 103 -6.94 -5.20 -24.83
CA ALA A 103 -8.05 -5.01 -25.74
C ALA A 103 -7.67 -5.37 -27.20
N GLU A 104 -6.46 -5.01 -27.64
CA GLU A 104 -5.92 -5.38 -28.95
C GLU A 104 -5.80 -6.89 -29.14
N ASN A 105 -5.39 -7.62 -28.10
CA ASN A 105 -5.32 -9.07 -28.14
C ASN A 105 -6.66 -9.76 -27.78
N VAL A 106 -7.74 -8.99 -27.74
CA VAL A 106 -9.12 -9.45 -27.45
C VAL A 106 -9.20 -10.14 -26.08
N PHE A 107 -8.45 -9.63 -25.09
CA PHE A 107 -8.35 -10.16 -23.73
C PHE A 107 -7.95 -11.64 -23.66
N LYS A 108 -7.08 -12.10 -24.55
CA LYS A 108 -6.58 -13.48 -24.54
C LYS A 108 -5.34 -13.65 -23.70
N GLU A 109 -4.49 -12.63 -23.63
CA GLU A 109 -3.22 -12.67 -22.94
C GLU A 109 -3.09 -11.48 -22.00
N TYR A 110 -2.54 -11.74 -20.81
CA TYR A 110 -2.22 -10.68 -19.86
C TYR A 110 -1.05 -9.83 -20.36
N ALA A 111 -1.23 -8.52 -20.31
CA ALA A 111 -0.19 -7.54 -20.57
C ALA A 111 -0.14 -6.51 -19.43
N TYR A 112 1.07 -6.02 -19.12
CA TYR A 112 1.29 -4.92 -18.18
C TYR A 112 2.17 -3.85 -18.80
N GLU A 113 2.08 -2.65 -18.24
CA GLU A 113 2.87 -1.48 -18.60
C GLU A 113 3.48 -0.83 -17.37
N LEU A 114 4.52 -0.02 -17.54
CA LEU A 114 5.07 0.76 -16.44
C LEU A 114 4.12 1.90 -16.06
N ILE A 115 4.08 2.25 -14.78
CA ILE A 115 3.14 3.27 -14.29
C ILE A 115 3.29 4.65 -14.95
N PRO A 116 4.48 5.13 -15.36
CA PRO A 116 4.60 6.35 -16.16
C PRO A 116 3.82 6.30 -17.48
N GLU A 117 3.83 5.15 -18.17
CA GLU A 117 3.09 4.93 -19.43
C GLU A 117 1.58 5.00 -19.18
N THR A 118 1.13 4.39 -18.07
CA THR A 118 -0.28 4.50 -17.62
C THR A 118 -0.67 5.97 -17.42
N TYR A 119 0.16 6.78 -16.75
CA TYR A 119 -0.11 8.20 -16.57
C TYR A 119 -0.16 8.98 -17.89
N GLU A 120 0.69 8.66 -18.86
CA GLU A 120 0.69 9.27 -20.19
C GLU A 120 -0.62 8.94 -20.93
N LYS A 121 -1.04 7.66 -20.96
CA LYS A 121 -2.31 7.22 -21.57
C LYS A 121 -3.52 7.89 -20.89
N LEU A 122 -3.54 7.94 -19.55
CA LEU A 122 -4.61 8.57 -18.79
C LEU A 122 -4.65 10.10 -18.99
N ALA A 123 -3.49 10.75 -19.12
CA ALA A 123 -3.42 12.19 -19.41
C ALA A 123 -4.00 12.55 -20.78
N LEU A 124 -3.99 11.63 -21.74
CA LEU A 124 -4.67 11.79 -23.03
C LEU A 124 -6.20 11.59 -22.90
N LYS A 125 -6.63 10.62 -22.09
CA LYS A 125 -8.05 10.27 -21.89
C LYS A 125 -8.77 11.25 -20.95
N ASP A 126 -8.11 11.67 -19.85
CA ASP A 126 -8.62 12.65 -18.87
C ASP A 126 -7.51 13.64 -18.47
N PRO A 127 -7.22 14.65 -19.29
CA PRO A 127 -6.16 15.61 -19.04
C PRO A 127 -6.39 16.46 -17.78
N ASN A 128 -7.64 16.66 -17.37
CA ASN A 128 -7.96 17.44 -16.18
C ASN A 128 -7.50 16.71 -14.90
N ALA A 129 -7.61 15.39 -14.87
CA ALA A 129 -7.21 14.57 -13.73
C ALA A 129 -5.71 14.24 -13.75
N TYR A 130 -5.13 13.90 -14.90
CA TYR A 130 -3.83 13.22 -14.93
C TYR A 130 -2.69 14.00 -15.60
N LYS A 131 -2.96 15.08 -16.36
CA LYS A 131 -1.88 15.87 -16.99
C LYS A 131 -0.94 16.45 -15.94
N GLY A 132 0.32 16.02 -15.97
CA GLY A 132 1.36 16.43 -15.02
C GLY A 132 1.38 15.65 -13.70
N ALA A 133 0.51 14.65 -13.49
CA ALA A 133 0.49 13.88 -12.26
C ALA A 133 1.78 13.09 -12.05
N TRP A 134 2.35 12.46 -13.09
CA TRP A 134 3.64 11.78 -12.98
C TRP A 134 4.79 12.74 -12.68
N GLN A 135 4.76 13.95 -13.19
CA GLN A 135 5.75 14.96 -12.84
C GLN A 135 5.69 15.33 -11.35
N LEU A 136 4.49 15.43 -10.78
CA LEU A 136 4.33 15.65 -9.32
C LEU A 136 4.88 14.49 -8.50
N TRP A 137 4.77 13.24 -8.97
CA TRP A 137 5.43 12.11 -8.32
C TRP A 137 6.92 12.32 -8.18
N LYS A 138 7.60 12.71 -9.28
CA LYS A 138 9.03 13.01 -9.28
C LYS A 138 9.36 14.17 -8.33
N GLU A 139 8.60 15.26 -8.39
CA GLU A 139 8.76 16.40 -7.47
C GLU A 139 8.56 15.99 -6.00
N GLY A 140 7.58 15.15 -5.71
CA GLY A 140 7.34 14.63 -4.36
C GLY A 140 8.52 13.83 -3.81
N ILE A 141 9.15 13.01 -4.66
CA ILE A 141 10.36 12.25 -4.32
C ILE A 141 11.55 13.20 -4.11
N GLU A 142 11.80 14.11 -5.04
CA GLU A 142 12.90 15.09 -4.96
C GLU A 142 12.79 16.00 -3.73
N ARG A 143 11.57 16.38 -3.36
CA ARG A 143 11.30 17.21 -2.17
C ARG A 143 11.32 16.41 -0.85
N GLY A 144 11.50 15.08 -0.90
CA GLY A 144 11.46 14.19 0.26
C GLY A 144 10.07 14.08 0.91
N LEU A 145 9.00 14.33 0.15
CA LEU A 145 7.62 14.15 0.62
C LEU A 145 7.13 12.71 0.41
N LEU A 146 7.68 12.05 -0.62
CA LEU A 146 7.41 10.65 -0.95
C LEU A 146 8.72 9.87 -0.98
N LYS A 147 8.72 8.68 -0.39
CA LYS A 147 9.80 7.70 -0.50
C LYS A 147 9.21 6.33 -0.82
N PRO A 148 8.85 6.07 -2.09
CA PRO A 148 8.26 4.80 -2.52
C PRO A 148 9.07 3.58 -2.09
N GLN A 149 8.37 2.49 -1.74
CA GLN A 149 8.91 1.16 -1.51
C GLN A 149 8.02 0.13 -2.22
N PHE A 150 8.53 -1.07 -2.43
CA PHE A 150 7.90 -2.08 -3.27
C PHE A 150 6.69 -2.75 -2.62
N HIS A 151 5.58 -2.86 -3.38
CA HIS A 151 4.34 -3.52 -2.98
C HIS A 151 4.00 -4.76 -3.80
N GLY A 152 4.84 -5.14 -4.75
CA GLY A 152 4.58 -6.17 -5.74
C GLY A 152 4.57 -5.58 -7.15
N ARG A 153 4.63 -6.42 -8.18
CA ARG A 153 4.46 -5.98 -9.57
C ARG A 153 2.98 -5.72 -9.86
N GLU A 154 2.09 -6.62 -9.43
CA GLU A 154 0.63 -6.51 -9.42
C GLU A 154 0.09 -6.63 -7.99
N HIS A 155 -1.10 -6.08 -7.74
CA HIS A 155 -1.83 -6.25 -6.48
C HIS A 155 -2.83 -7.42 -6.52
N PHE A 156 -3.16 -7.94 -7.69
CA PHE A 156 -4.07 -9.07 -7.86
C PHE A 156 -3.30 -10.38 -8.09
N ASN A 157 -3.96 -11.49 -7.83
CA ASN A 157 -3.39 -12.83 -8.02
C ASN A 157 -3.38 -13.21 -9.49
N LEU A 158 -2.20 -13.31 -10.10
CA LEU A 158 -2.03 -13.63 -11.51
C LEU A 158 -2.51 -15.03 -11.88
N ASN A 159 -2.47 -15.99 -10.96
CA ASN A 159 -2.96 -17.34 -11.24
C ASN A 159 -4.49 -17.34 -11.38
N ILE A 160 -5.18 -16.67 -10.43
CA ILE A 160 -6.64 -16.45 -10.54
C ILE A 160 -6.97 -15.66 -11.80
N PHE A 161 -6.23 -14.58 -12.07
CA PHE A 161 -6.46 -13.73 -13.24
C PHE A 161 -6.38 -14.54 -14.55
N LYS A 162 -5.32 -15.33 -14.72
CA LYS A 162 -5.14 -16.17 -15.90
C LYS A 162 -6.22 -17.23 -16.03
N GLU A 163 -6.55 -17.90 -14.92
CA GLU A 163 -7.65 -18.89 -14.91
C GLU A 163 -8.96 -18.28 -15.36
N LEU A 164 -9.32 -17.10 -14.87
CA LEU A 164 -10.53 -16.39 -15.25
C LEU A 164 -10.50 -15.96 -16.73
N LEU A 165 -9.34 -15.51 -17.19
CA LEU A 165 -9.14 -15.08 -18.56
C LEU A 165 -9.29 -16.26 -19.52
N ASP A 166 -8.65 -17.39 -19.23
CA ASP A 166 -8.71 -18.63 -20.04
C ASP A 166 -10.14 -19.19 -20.11
N LYS A 167 -10.92 -19.03 -19.03
CA LYS A 167 -12.34 -19.43 -18.98
C LYS A 167 -13.28 -18.43 -19.64
N GLY A 168 -12.79 -17.27 -20.09
CA GLY A 168 -13.62 -16.20 -20.64
C GLY A 168 -14.64 -15.67 -19.62
N ASN A 169 -14.22 -15.52 -18.35
CA ASN A 169 -15.12 -15.07 -17.27
C ASN A 169 -15.73 -13.71 -17.59
N GLU A 170 -17.07 -13.66 -17.66
CA GLU A 170 -17.80 -12.46 -18.07
C GLU A 170 -17.54 -11.27 -17.13
N ASN A 171 -17.51 -11.49 -15.80
CA ASN A 171 -17.28 -10.41 -14.84
C ASN A 171 -15.87 -9.82 -14.99
N LEU A 172 -14.85 -10.65 -15.21
CA LEU A 172 -13.49 -10.16 -15.49
C LEU A 172 -13.48 -9.33 -16.78
N LEU A 173 -14.06 -9.83 -17.86
CA LEU A 173 -14.10 -9.11 -19.15
C LEU A 173 -14.85 -7.78 -19.06
N ILE A 174 -15.96 -7.72 -18.31
CA ILE A 174 -16.70 -6.47 -18.03
C ILE A 174 -15.80 -5.47 -17.31
N VAL A 175 -15.10 -5.92 -16.25
CA VAL A 175 -14.21 -5.07 -15.44
C VAL A 175 -13.04 -4.54 -16.27
N LEU A 176 -12.38 -5.40 -17.05
CA LEU A 176 -11.24 -5.01 -17.89
C LEU A 176 -11.64 -4.02 -18.99
N LYS A 177 -12.80 -4.18 -19.62
CA LYS A 177 -13.36 -3.23 -20.60
C LYS A 177 -13.64 -1.84 -20.03
N GLN A 178 -13.77 -1.73 -18.70
CA GLN A 178 -13.89 -0.47 -17.98
C GLN A 178 -12.53 0.00 -17.39
N PHE A 179 -11.41 -0.51 -17.90
CA PHE A 179 -10.04 -0.13 -17.46
C PHE A 179 -9.84 -0.27 -15.95
N SER A 180 -10.43 -1.29 -15.34
CA SER A 180 -10.45 -1.51 -13.89
C SER A 180 -10.11 -2.96 -13.54
N TYR A 181 -9.75 -3.22 -12.26
CA TYR A 181 -9.56 -4.57 -11.74
C TYR A 181 -10.20 -4.77 -10.35
N VAL A 182 -11.37 -4.20 -10.12
CA VAL A 182 -12.11 -4.38 -8.86
C VAL A 182 -12.29 -5.86 -8.48
N SER A 183 -12.56 -6.13 -7.23
CA SER A 183 -12.62 -7.50 -6.70
C SER A 183 -13.63 -8.39 -7.42
N ILE A 184 -13.25 -9.64 -7.64
CA ILE A 184 -14.07 -10.70 -8.22
C ILE A 184 -14.22 -11.82 -7.17
N PRO A 185 -15.20 -11.69 -6.24
CA PRO A 185 -15.26 -12.49 -5.02
C PRO A 185 -15.62 -13.95 -5.21
N GLU A 186 -16.26 -14.33 -6.33
CA GLU A 186 -16.65 -15.70 -6.64
C GLU A 186 -15.48 -16.67 -6.79
N HIS A 187 -14.26 -16.14 -6.95
CA HIS A 187 -13.04 -16.92 -7.05
C HIS A 187 -12.19 -16.88 -5.77
N ASP A 188 -12.65 -16.15 -4.76
CA ASP A 188 -11.99 -16.16 -3.46
C ASP A 188 -12.27 -17.45 -2.72
N ASN A 189 -11.22 -18.08 -2.22
CA ASN A 189 -11.31 -19.21 -1.28
C ASN A 189 -10.55 -18.88 0.01
N TYR A 190 -10.41 -19.84 0.90
CA TYR A 190 -9.72 -19.62 2.17
C TYR A 190 -8.23 -19.28 2.00
N SER A 191 -7.54 -19.96 1.08
CA SER A 191 -6.09 -19.85 0.87
C SER A 191 -5.70 -18.88 -0.22
N GLN A 192 -6.58 -18.60 -1.18
CA GLN A 192 -6.30 -17.86 -2.37
C GLN A 192 -7.33 -16.72 -2.54
N LYS A 193 -6.86 -15.50 -2.66
CA LYS A 193 -7.67 -14.29 -2.73
C LYS A 193 -7.32 -13.46 -3.94
N TRP A 194 -8.33 -12.87 -4.58
CA TRP A 194 -8.16 -11.99 -5.73
C TRP A 194 -7.10 -10.90 -5.50
N THR A 195 -7.17 -10.18 -4.38
CA THR A 195 -6.28 -9.05 -4.07
C THR A 195 -4.98 -9.46 -3.34
N ALA A 196 -4.70 -10.75 -3.19
CA ALA A 196 -3.49 -11.26 -2.56
C ALA A 196 -2.55 -11.87 -3.62
N ALA A 197 -1.73 -11.04 -4.25
CA ALA A 197 -0.91 -11.39 -5.42
C ALA A 197 -0.11 -12.69 -5.26
N TYR A 198 0.35 -13.00 -4.05
CA TYR A 198 1.20 -14.15 -3.76
C TYR A 198 0.52 -15.21 -2.89
N SER A 199 -0.81 -15.18 -2.77
CA SER A 199 -1.55 -16.29 -2.16
C SER A 199 -1.64 -17.49 -3.13
N PHE A 200 -1.72 -18.70 -2.59
CA PHE A 200 -1.73 -19.93 -3.36
C PHE A 200 -2.56 -20.99 -2.65
N ASP A 201 -3.08 -21.95 -3.40
CA ASP A 201 -3.73 -23.15 -2.86
C ASP A 201 -2.83 -24.38 -3.02
N ASP A 202 -2.20 -24.57 -4.18
CA ASP A 202 -1.15 -25.58 -4.39
C ASP A 202 0.24 -24.92 -4.44
N VAL A 203 1.23 -25.52 -3.77
CA VAL A 203 2.63 -25.03 -3.76
C VAL A 203 3.20 -24.86 -5.18
N LYS A 204 2.77 -25.66 -6.15
CA LYS A 204 3.19 -25.53 -7.55
C LYS A 204 2.85 -24.17 -8.16
N GLU A 205 1.78 -23.53 -7.69
CA GLU A 205 1.39 -22.18 -8.15
C GLU A 205 2.44 -21.11 -7.81
N THR A 206 3.35 -21.41 -6.88
CA THR A 206 4.39 -20.47 -6.42
C THR A 206 5.66 -20.46 -7.27
N GLU A 207 5.78 -21.35 -8.27
CA GLU A 207 7.00 -21.53 -9.09
C GLU A 207 7.49 -20.22 -9.72
N ASN A 208 6.58 -19.36 -10.16
CA ASN A 208 6.91 -18.12 -10.83
C ASN A 208 6.93 -16.88 -9.90
N TYR A 209 6.65 -17.03 -8.59
CA TYR A 209 6.51 -15.86 -7.71
C TYR A 209 7.81 -15.09 -7.50
N LEU A 210 8.94 -15.79 -7.34
CA LEU A 210 10.24 -15.11 -7.23
C LEU A 210 10.63 -14.40 -8.53
N ALA A 211 10.34 -14.98 -9.69
CA ALA A 211 10.57 -14.32 -10.97
C ALA A 211 9.69 -13.07 -11.14
N ASN A 212 8.42 -13.16 -10.72
CA ASN A 212 7.51 -12.01 -10.71
C ASN A 212 8.01 -10.89 -9.77
N VAL A 213 8.47 -11.25 -8.56
CA VAL A 213 9.05 -10.27 -7.62
C VAL A 213 10.32 -9.65 -8.20
N ALA A 214 11.21 -10.46 -8.80
CA ALA A 214 12.45 -9.98 -9.40
C ALA A 214 12.18 -8.98 -10.54
N ASP A 215 11.23 -9.31 -11.42
CA ASP A 215 10.80 -8.44 -12.51
C ASP A 215 10.15 -7.15 -11.95
N GLY A 216 9.26 -7.27 -10.97
CA GLY A 216 8.66 -6.12 -10.30
C GLY A 216 9.69 -5.18 -9.64
N LEU A 217 10.72 -5.72 -8.97
CA LEU A 217 11.80 -4.93 -8.38
C LEU A 217 12.66 -4.24 -9.44
N LYS A 218 12.87 -4.88 -10.61
CA LYS A 218 13.53 -4.27 -11.76
C LYS A 218 12.71 -3.09 -12.30
N CYS A 219 11.42 -3.30 -12.54
CA CYS A 219 10.47 -2.25 -12.94
C CYS A 219 10.42 -1.11 -11.90
N PHE A 220 10.42 -1.44 -10.61
CA PHE A 220 10.45 -0.44 -9.54
C PHE A 220 11.68 0.46 -9.63
N LYS A 221 12.86 -0.13 -9.80
CA LYS A 221 14.11 0.64 -9.98
C LYS A 221 14.07 1.53 -11.23
N GLU A 222 13.50 1.04 -12.32
CA GLU A 222 13.34 1.80 -13.56
C GLU A 222 12.41 3.00 -13.37
N VAL A 223 11.24 2.78 -12.74
CA VAL A 223 10.21 3.80 -12.53
C VAL A 223 10.63 4.87 -11.52
N TYR A 224 11.18 4.46 -10.36
CA TYR A 224 11.46 5.37 -9.25
C TYR A 224 12.93 5.79 -9.14
N GLY A 225 13.84 5.24 -9.97
CA GLY A 225 15.24 5.62 -10.07
C GLY A 225 16.18 5.05 -9.00
N TYR A 226 15.67 4.20 -8.09
CA TYR A 226 16.47 3.53 -7.06
C TYR A 226 15.89 2.16 -6.70
N PRO A 227 16.69 1.22 -6.19
CA PRO A 227 16.18 -0.08 -5.77
C PRO A 227 15.37 0.04 -4.47
N SER A 228 14.23 -0.65 -4.39
CA SER A 228 13.52 -0.79 -3.12
C SER A 228 14.28 -1.70 -2.16
N LYS A 229 14.35 -1.31 -0.89
CA LYS A 229 14.90 -2.13 0.20
C LYS A 229 13.82 -2.79 1.03
N SER A 230 12.60 -2.25 1.00
CA SER A 230 11.46 -2.72 1.79
C SER A 230 10.38 -3.30 0.90
N PHE A 231 9.80 -4.41 1.32
CA PHE A 231 8.69 -5.09 0.63
C PHE A 231 7.50 -5.27 1.56
N THR A 232 6.35 -4.82 1.12
CA THR A 232 5.05 -5.17 1.71
C THR A 232 4.29 -6.05 0.71
N PRO A 233 4.16 -7.36 0.95
CA PRO A 233 3.35 -8.20 0.06
C PRO A 233 1.89 -7.79 0.06
N PRO A 234 1.18 -7.75 -1.10
CA PRO A 234 -0.25 -7.52 -1.15
C PRO A 234 -1.02 -8.45 -0.21
N ALA A 235 -1.99 -7.88 0.54
CA ALA A 235 -2.73 -8.56 1.60
C ALA A 235 -1.83 -9.24 2.66
N GLN A 236 -0.56 -8.83 2.78
CA GLN A 236 0.44 -9.38 3.71
C GLN A 236 0.73 -10.88 3.51
N GLN A 237 0.38 -11.46 2.35
CA GLN A 237 0.58 -12.87 2.05
C GLN A 237 1.79 -13.07 1.13
N PHE A 238 2.74 -13.89 1.56
CA PHE A 238 3.87 -14.35 0.76
C PHE A 238 4.27 -15.77 1.20
N PRO A 239 4.60 -16.68 0.27
CA PRO A 239 4.94 -18.06 0.62
C PRO A 239 6.16 -18.17 1.53
N LEU A 240 6.01 -18.83 2.68
CA LEU A 240 7.07 -18.92 3.69
C LEU A 240 8.37 -19.54 3.14
N HIS A 241 8.25 -20.55 2.29
CA HIS A 241 9.39 -21.27 1.71
C HIS A 241 10.21 -20.42 0.72
N LEU A 242 9.61 -19.37 0.15
CA LEU A 242 10.28 -18.45 -0.78
C LEU A 242 10.85 -17.20 -0.09
N GLU A 243 10.44 -16.93 1.14
CA GLU A 243 10.73 -15.65 1.80
C GLU A 243 12.22 -15.38 1.96
N LYS A 244 13.02 -16.39 2.33
CA LYS A 244 14.46 -16.26 2.50
C LYS A 244 15.20 -15.89 1.19
N GLU A 245 14.60 -16.17 0.04
CA GLU A 245 15.17 -15.86 -1.27
C GLU A 245 15.00 -14.36 -1.64
N LEU A 246 14.10 -13.65 -0.97
CA LEU A 246 13.91 -12.20 -1.21
C LEU A 246 15.21 -11.42 -0.95
N ILE A 247 16.08 -11.89 -0.07
CA ILE A 247 17.38 -11.23 0.19
C ILE A 247 18.27 -11.22 -1.05
N ASN A 248 18.23 -12.29 -1.85
CA ASN A 248 18.99 -12.40 -3.08
C ASN A 248 18.50 -11.43 -4.15
N LEU A 249 17.27 -10.91 -3.99
CA LEU A 249 16.65 -9.88 -4.83
C LEU A 249 16.87 -8.46 -4.29
N GLY A 250 17.62 -8.31 -3.19
CA GLY A 250 17.94 -7.01 -2.58
C GLY A 250 16.92 -6.51 -1.56
N VAL A 251 15.94 -7.32 -1.17
CA VAL A 251 14.99 -6.97 -0.09
C VAL A 251 15.69 -7.14 1.25
N GLU A 252 15.83 -6.04 2.00
CA GLU A 252 16.46 -6.02 3.32
C GLU A 252 15.43 -6.01 4.46
N TYR A 253 14.24 -5.44 4.17
CA TYR A 253 13.16 -5.23 5.13
C TYR A 253 11.86 -5.80 4.59
N ILE A 254 11.07 -6.44 5.45
CA ILE A 254 9.72 -6.89 5.12
C ILE A 254 8.74 -6.27 6.09
N ASP A 255 7.74 -5.56 5.55
CA ASP A 255 6.67 -4.98 6.35
C ASP A 255 5.61 -6.03 6.65
N ARG A 256 5.20 -6.13 7.93
CA ARG A 256 4.30 -7.17 8.42
C ARG A 256 3.35 -6.66 9.50
N PRO A 257 2.17 -7.25 9.63
CA PRO A 257 1.35 -7.05 10.81
C PRO A 257 1.97 -7.77 12.00
N ARG A 258 1.74 -7.28 13.20
CA ARG A 258 2.20 -7.93 14.44
C ARG A 258 1.72 -9.38 14.58
N ARG A 259 0.55 -9.69 14.06
CA ARG A 259 -0.03 -11.05 14.02
C ARG A 259 -0.45 -11.31 12.60
N LEU A 260 0.10 -12.34 12.02
CA LEU A 260 -0.18 -12.77 10.67
C LEU A 260 -0.78 -14.19 10.72
N GLN A 261 -1.89 -14.36 10.04
CA GLN A 261 -2.39 -15.68 9.65
C GLN A 261 -1.84 -15.96 8.26
N ARG A 262 -0.66 -16.56 8.20
CA ARG A 262 -0.01 -16.88 6.93
C ARG A 262 -0.68 -18.10 6.30
N HIS A 263 -1.09 -17.98 5.07
CA HIS A 263 -1.64 -19.09 4.31
C HIS A 263 -0.52 -20.03 3.85
N LEU A 264 -0.77 -21.34 3.95
CA LEU A 264 0.15 -22.39 3.57
C LEU A 264 -0.39 -23.27 2.42
N GLY A 265 -1.47 -22.83 1.77
CA GLY A 265 -2.22 -23.58 0.77
C GLY A 265 -3.17 -24.64 1.36
N SER A 266 -4.09 -25.14 0.53
CA SER A 266 -5.04 -26.21 0.87
C SER A 266 -5.82 -25.97 2.18
N GLY A 267 -6.24 -24.73 2.43
CA GLY A 267 -6.95 -24.32 3.63
C GLY A 267 -6.12 -24.28 4.91
N LYS A 268 -4.82 -24.55 4.86
CA LYS A 268 -3.93 -24.54 6.01
C LYS A 268 -3.38 -23.15 6.27
N TYR A 269 -3.08 -22.85 7.53
CA TYR A 269 -2.45 -21.59 7.92
C TYR A 269 -1.52 -21.76 9.13
N LEU A 270 -0.61 -20.78 9.28
CA LEU A 270 0.29 -20.63 10.41
C LEU A 270 0.00 -19.29 11.09
N LEU A 271 -0.18 -19.32 12.42
CA LEU A 271 -0.28 -18.10 13.21
C LEU A 271 1.09 -17.62 13.63
N GLU A 272 1.53 -16.52 13.06
CA GLU A 272 2.83 -15.90 13.34
C GLU A 272 2.67 -14.66 14.22
N LYS A 273 3.74 -14.38 14.99
CA LYS A 273 3.86 -13.16 15.78
C LYS A 273 5.16 -12.47 15.40
N HIS A 274 5.02 -11.29 14.84
CA HIS A 274 6.16 -10.47 14.42
C HIS A 274 6.43 -9.33 15.39
N LYS A 275 7.68 -8.87 15.41
CA LYS A 275 8.12 -7.76 16.23
C LYS A 275 9.06 -6.85 15.44
N LEU A 276 8.97 -5.56 15.64
CA LEU A 276 9.86 -4.59 15.00
C LEU A 276 11.32 -4.95 15.24
N GLY A 277 12.12 -5.01 14.17
CA GLY A 277 13.53 -5.43 14.20
C GLY A 277 13.73 -6.94 14.36
N GLY A 278 12.63 -7.74 14.30
CA GLY A 278 12.69 -9.21 14.23
C GLY A 278 13.28 -9.69 12.90
N GLY A 279 13.26 -11.01 12.69
CA GLY A 279 13.86 -11.64 11.53
C GLY A 279 15.40 -11.71 11.59
N ASP A 280 15.96 -12.72 10.96
CA ASP A 280 17.43 -12.91 10.97
C ASP A 280 18.09 -12.12 9.83
N LYS A 281 17.89 -12.57 8.59
CA LYS A 281 18.51 -11.97 7.41
C LYS A 281 17.69 -10.79 6.87
N ILE A 282 16.35 -10.95 6.77
CA ILE A 282 15.43 -9.89 6.38
C ILE A 282 14.80 -9.34 7.66
N LYS A 283 14.95 -8.04 7.92
CA LYS A 283 14.42 -7.43 9.14
C LYS A 283 12.95 -7.08 9.00
N GLU A 284 12.21 -7.32 10.08
CA GLU A 284 10.78 -7.04 10.13
C GLU A 284 10.51 -5.59 10.48
N ILE A 285 9.74 -4.92 9.66
CA ILE A 285 9.10 -3.65 9.96
C ILE A 285 7.67 -3.96 10.38
N VAL A 286 7.27 -3.53 11.57
CA VAL A 286 5.93 -3.83 12.11
C VAL A 286 5.16 -2.55 12.36
N ARG A 287 3.98 -2.44 11.75
CA ARG A 287 3.08 -1.31 11.93
C ARG A 287 2.35 -1.42 13.28
N ASN A 288 2.36 -0.37 14.05
CA ASN A 288 1.77 -0.33 15.40
C ASN A 288 0.71 0.76 15.56
N VAL A 289 0.49 1.59 14.56
CA VAL A 289 -0.57 2.60 14.50
C VAL A 289 -1.41 2.35 13.26
N VAL A 290 -2.72 2.55 13.32
CA VAL A 290 -3.65 2.42 12.18
C VAL A 290 -4.34 3.77 11.98
N PHE A 291 -4.38 4.24 10.73
CA PHE A 291 -5.02 5.48 10.34
C PHE A 291 -5.78 5.31 9.01
N GLU A 292 -7.11 5.11 9.10
CA GLU A 292 -7.99 4.87 7.94
C GLU A 292 -9.15 5.88 7.95
N PRO A 293 -8.88 7.18 7.75
CA PRO A 293 -9.82 8.26 8.05
C PRO A 293 -11.13 8.24 7.26
N THR A 294 -11.17 7.52 6.12
CA THR A 294 -12.38 7.39 5.31
C THR A 294 -13.08 6.03 5.45
N ASP A 295 -12.58 5.18 6.33
CA ASP A 295 -13.19 3.89 6.65
C ASP A 295 -14.50 4.07 7.43
N GLU A 296 -15.50 3.27 7.10
CA GLU A 296 -16.88 3.36 7.62
C GLU A 296 -17.07 2.75 9.03
N ARG A 297 -15.98 2.34 9.72
CA ARG A 297 -16.08 1.71 11.07
C ARG A 297 -16.50 2.67 12.18
N GLY A 298 -16.70 3.96 11.91
CA GLY A 298 -17.24 4.93 12.88
C GLY A 298 -16.27 5.37 13.96
N PHE A 299 -14.95 5.23 13.78
CA PHE A 299 -13.94 5.76 14.69
C PHE A 299 -13.72 7.26 14.46
N ASN A 300 -13.45 8.01 15.54
CA ASN A 300 -12.68 9.24 15.40
C ASN A 300 -11.22 8.85 15.12
N TRP A 301 -10.85 8.76 13.86
CA TRP A 301 -9.57 8.24 13.43
C TRP A 301 -8.37 9.07 13.90
N VAL A 302 -8.54 10.38 14.04
CA VAL A 302 -7.48 11.25 14.56
C VAL A 302 -7.19 10.91 16.02
N ASP A 303 -8.22 10.84 16.87
CA ASP A 303 -8.07 10.49 18.28
C ASP A 303 -7.57 9.05 18.44
N TYR A 304 -8.11 8.13 17.64
CA TYR A 304 -7.74 6.72 17.69
C TYR A 304 -6.27 6.50 17.37
N SER A 305 -5.78 7.11 16.29
CA SER A 305 -4.38 7.01 15.85
C SER A 305 -3.44 7.77 16.79
N PHE A 306 -3.82 8.96 17.24
CA PHE A 306 -3.03 9.75 18.18
C PHE A 306 -2.78 9.01 19.49
N LYS A 307 -3.79 8.34 20.07
CA LYS A 307 -3.64 7.49 21.27
C LYS A 307 -2.69 6.31 21.03
N GLN A 308 -2.61 5.80 19.80
CA GLN A 308 -1.67 4.72 19.46
C GLN A 308 -0.25 5.24 19.30
N VAL A 309 -0.05 6.43 18.70
CA VAL A 309 1.26 7.12 18.66
C VAL A 309 1.77 7.39 20.08
N GLU A 310 0.91 7.91 20.96
CA GLU A 310 1.26 8.13 22.38
C GLU A 310 1.69 6.84 23.07
N ALA A 311 0.96 5.74 22.86
CA ALA A 311 1.32 4.45 23.43
C ALA A 311 2.63 3.90 22.85
N ALA A 312 2.93 4.11 21.57
CA ALA A 312 4.20 3.73 20.96
C ALA A 312 5.37 4.48 21.62
N PHE A 313 5.29 5.80 21.70
CA PHE A 313 6.34 6.62 22.28
C PHE A 313 6.56 6.37 23.80
N ARG A 314 5.47 6.15 24.56
CA ARG A 314 5.58 5.75 25.98
C ARG A 314 6.28 4.40 26.17
N MET A 315 6.21 3.53 25.16
CA MET A 315 6.87 2.21 25.18
C MET A 315 8.22 2.22 24.45
N HIS A 316 8.80 3.41 24.19
CA HIS A 316 10.05 3.57 23.46
C HIS A 316 10.05 2.89 22.08
N LYS A 317 8.96 3.02 21.33
CA LYS A 317 8.81 2.51 19.95
C LYS A 317 8.60 3.66 18.97
N PRO A 318 9.07 3.52 17.72
CA PRO A 318 8.59 4.40 16.65
C PRO A 318 7.10 4.22 16.46
N ALA A 319 6.43 5.27 15.97
CA ALA A 319 5.06 5.19 15.51
C ALA A 319 5.05 4.90 14.01
N ASN A 320 4.89 3.62 13.64
CA ASN A 320 4.72 3.22 12.23
C ASN A 320 3.23 3.14 11.92
N ILE A 321 2.76 4.13 11.14
CA ILE A 321 1.35 4.38 10.85
C ILE A 321 0.98 3.69 9.55
N SER A 322 0.08 2.71 9.66
CA SER A 322 -0.55 2.01 8.54
C SER A 322 -1.71 2.83 7.99
N SER A 323 -1.71 3.05 6.69
CA SER A 323 -2.82 3.64 5.95
C SER A 323 -2.87 3.07 4.53
N HIS A 324 -3.89 3.45 3.75
CA HIS A 324 -4.02 3.08 2.35
C HIS A 324 -4.31 4.31 1.51
N ARG A 325 -3.89 4.27 0.24
CA ARG A 325 -4.09 5.32 -0.76
C ARG A 325 -5.54 5.77 -0.87
N VAL A 326 -6.49 4.85 -0.81
CA VAL A 326 -7.92 5.12 -0.92
C VAL A 326 -8.39 6.26 -0.02
N ASN A 327 -7.76 6.45 1.16
CA ASN A 327 -8.11 7.53 2.08
C ASN A 327 -7.83 8.93 1.51
N PHE A 328 -7.02 9.03 0.47
CA PHE A 328 -6.54 10.30 -0.09
C PHE A 328 -6.97 10.50 -1.54
N CYS A 329 -7.70 9.56 -2.14
CA CYS A 329 -8.23 9.63 -3.49
C CYS A 329 -9.51 10.44 -3.57
N GLY A 330 -9.62 11.30 -4.57
CA GLY A 330 -10.78 12.16 -4.80
C GLY A 330 -11.38 12.08 -6.20
N HIS A 331 -10.85 11.21 -7.08
CA HIS A 331 -11.32 11.13 -8.47
C HIS A 331 -12.78 10.66 -8.58
N ILE A 332 -13.18 9.68 -7.79
CA ILE A 332 -14.58 9.22 -7.72
C ILE A 332 -15.42 10.14 -6.84
N ASP A 333 -14.96 10.42 -5.61
CA ASP A 333 -15.64 11.31 -4.66
C ASP A 333 -14.65 12.29 -4.04
N PRO A 334 -14.70 13.58 -4.43
CA PRO A 334 -13.84 14.61 -3.83
C PRO A 334 -14.00 14.77 -2.31
N LYS A 335 -15.15 14.38 -1.74
CA LYS A 335 -15.37 14.43 -0.29
C LYS A 335 -14.50 13.41 0.44
N ASN A 336 -14.25 12.24 -0.17
CA ASN A 336 -13.37 11.23 0.39
C ASN A 336 -11.96 11.80 0.60
N ARG A 337 -11.34 12.40 -0.42
CA ARG A 337 -10.04 13.07 -0.31
C ARG A 337 -10.06 14.18 0.74
N ALA A 338 -11.07 15.05 0.70
CA ALA A 338 -11.18 16.18 1.62
C ALA A 338 -11.24 15.71 3.08
N LEU A 339 -12.00 14.67 3.38
CA LEU A 339 -12.09 14.06 4.70
C LEU A 339 -10.74 13.45 5.13
N GLY A 340 -10.14 12.63 4.26
CA GLY A 340 -8.87 11.96 4.53
C GLY A 340 -7.73 12.95 4.80
N LEU A 341 -7.58 13.97 3.94
CA LEU A 341 -6.53 14.99 4.08
C LEU A 341 -6.77 15.94 5.26
N SER A 342 -8.02 16.28 5.58
CA SER A 342 -8.34 17.06 6.77
C SER A 342 -7.95 16.31 8.05
N ALA A 343 -8.28 15.03 8.13
CA ALA A 343 -7.90 14.17 9.26
C ALA A 343 -6.37 13.99 9.36
N LEU A 344 -5.68 13.81 8.22
CA LEU A 344 -4.22 13.72 8.18
C LEU A 344 -3.56 15.00 8.69
N ARG A 345 -4.02 16.17 8.23
CA ARG A 345 -3.53 17.47 8.69
C ARG A 345 -3.69 17.62 10.20
N GLU A 346 -4.86 17.30 10.73
CA GLU A 346 -5.13 17.38 12.16
C GLU A 346 -4.20 16.45 12.96
N LEU A 347 -4.05 15.20 12.52
CA LEU A 347 -3.16 14.22 13.18
C LEU A 347 -1.71 14.72 13.20
N LEU A 348 -1.18 15.20 12.08
CA LEU A 348 0.18 15.73 11.96
C LEU A 348 0.41 16.93 12.90
N HIS A 349 -0.50 17.92 12.89
CA HIS A 349 -0.39 19.07 13.77
C HIS A 349 -0.45 18.70 15.26
N ARG A 350 -1.29 17.73 15.64
CA ARG A 350 -1.37 17.23 17.02
C ARG A 350 -0.09 16.52 17.43
N ILE A 351 0.51 15.72 16.54
CA ILE A 351 1.78 15.02 16.81
C ILE A 351 2.90 16.04 17.07
N VAL A 352 3.13 16.98 16.14
CA VAL A 352 4.20 17.97 16.27
C VAL A 352 3.99 18.88 17.49
N LYS A 353 2.76 19.29 17.75
CA LYS A 353 2.44 20.11 18.95
C LYS A 353 2.73 19.36 20.25
N ARG A 354 2.45 18.07 20.32
CA ARG A 354 2.62 17.25 21.53
C ARG A 354 4.05 16.82 21.75
N TRP A 355 4.78 16.57 20.67
CA TRP A 355 6.18 16.15 20.68
C TRP A 355 6.98 17.01 19.69
N PRO A 356 7.51 18.16 20.15
CA PRO A 356 8.34 19.03 19.31
C PRO A 356 9.63 18.39 18.82
N ASP A 357 10.09 17.34 19.49
CA ASP A 357 11.26 16.53 19.18
C ASP A 357 10.94 15.29 18.26
N VAL A 358 9.79 15.31 17.57
CA VAL A 358 9.43 14.28 16.60
C VAL A 358 10.34 14.35 15.36
N GLU A 359 10.53 13.21 14.73
CA GLU A 359 11.25 13.05 13.46
C GLU A 359 10.40 12.30 12.47
N PHE A 360 10.21 12.84 11.26
CA PHE A 360 9.54 12.17 10.16
C PHE A 360 10.56 11.44 9.30
N ILE A 361 10.40 10.13 9.17
CA ILE A 361 11.29 9.26 8.39
C ILE A 361 10.49 8.30 7.52
N SER A 362 11.12 7.77 6.47
CA SER A 362 10.54 6.73 5.64
C SER A 362 10.72 5.32 6.23
N ALA A 363 10.05 4.32 5.67
CA ALA A 363 10.11 2.95 6.17
C ALA A 363 11.48 2.30 5.95
N ASP A 364 12.16 2.61 4.84
CA ASP A 364 13.52 2.16 4.58
C ASP A 364 14.53 2.84 5.52
N GLU A 365 14.40 4.14 5.81
CA GLU A 365 15.20 4.83 6.82
C GLU A 365 15.01 4.20 8.22
N LEU A 366 13.76 3.84 8.59
CA LEU A 366 13.53 3.10 9.84
C LEU A 366 14.28 1.77 9.85
N GLY A 367 14.26 1.02 8.74
CA GLY A 367 14.99 -0.23 8.59
C GLY A 367 16.51 -0.02 8.74
N GLU A 368 17.06 1.03 8.15
CA GLU A 368 18.48 1.40 8.25
C GLU A 368 18.89 1.78 9.67
N ILE A 369 18.04 2.52 10.39
CA ILE A 369 18.27 2.85 11.81
C ILE A 369 18.25 1.57 12.68
N ILE A 370 17.28 0.67 12.47
CA ILE A 370 17.19 -0.61 13.19
C ILE A 370 18.42 -1.47 12.98
N THR A 371 19.02 -1.41 11.79
CA THR A 371 20.21 -2.19 11.42
C THR A 371 21.53 -1.44 11.66
N ASN A 372 21.47 -0.26 12.26
CA ASN A 372 22.62 0.64 12.51
C ASN A 372 23.39 1.04 11.25
N LYS A 373 22.72 1.10 10.09
CA LYS A 373 23.32 1.58 8.84
C LYS A 373 23.35 3.11 8.78
N ILE A 374 22.44 3.77 9.48
CA ILE A 374 22.39 5.22 9.72
C ILE A 374 22.08 5.50 11.19
N GLN A 375 22.51 6.68 11.69
CA GLN A 375 22.25 7.14 13.06
C GLN A 375 21.01 8.03 13.14
#